data_c20745d6e237c0b572f4502bbf057500
#
_entry.id   c20745d6e237c0b572f4502bbf057500
#
_cell.length_a   1.000
_cell.length_b   1.000
_cell.length_c   1.000
_cell.angle_alpha   90.00
_cell.angle_beta   90.00
_cell.angle_gamma   90.00
#
_symmetry.space_group_name_H-M   'P 1'
#
loop_
_entity.id
_entity.type
_entity.pdbx_description
1 polymer ?
#
loop_
_entity_poly.entity_id
_entity_poly.type
_entity_poly.pdbx_seq_one_letter_code
_entity_poly.pdbx_strand_id
1 'polypeptide(L)'
;MKTIALANQKGGVGKTTTAASLGIGLSRQGKKVLLIDADAQGNLTQMLGWPQPDELSPTLSTLMEKIIAEQPIAPGEGILHHPSGVHLVPANIELSALEVTLVNTMSRETVLRQYLSTVADRYDYALIDCMPSLGMLTINALTAADSVIIPVQAQYLPAKGLEQLLRTITRVKRQLNPKLEVDGIVLTMVDS
;
A
#
# COMPACT_ATOMS: atom_id res chain seq x y z
N MET A 1 -11.52 -10.63 -0.92
CA MET A 1 -10.94 -9.27 -0.71
C MET A 1 -10.41 -8.75 -2.05
N LYS A 2 -10.80 -7.53 -2.49
CA LYS A 2 -10.17 -6.83 -3.62
C LYS A 2 -9.03 -5.96 -3.09
N THR A 3 -7.83 -6.12 -3.63
CA THR A 3 -6.64 -5.37 -3.23
C THR A 3 -6.31 -4.32 -4.29
N ILE A 4 -6.19 -3.05 -3.89
CA ILE A 4 -5.93 -1.92 -4.78
C ILE A 4 -4.68 -1.19 -4.29
N ALA A 5 -3.68 -1.04 -5.16
CA ALA A 5 -2.50 -0.23 -4.89
C ALA A 5 -2.71 1.22 -5.37
N LEU A 6 -2.34 2.19 -4.55
CA LEU A 6 -2.27 3.59 -4.95
C LEU A 6 -0.80 3.93 -5.19
N ALA A 7 -0.40 4.04 -6.44
CA ALA A 7 1.00 4.17 -6.82
C ALA A 7 1.25 5.38 -7.71
N ASN A 8 2.28 6.13 -7.39
CA ASN A 8 2.90 7.13 -8.25
C ASN A 8 4.31 7.40 -7.73
N GLN A 9 5.26 7.49 -8.64
CA GLN A 9 6.68 7.78 -8.33
C GLN A 9 6.87 9.20 -7.80
N LYS A 10 5.99 10.14 -8.13
CA LYS A 10 6.05 11.52 -7.64
C LYS A 10 5.47 11.61 -6.22
N GLY A 11 6.21 12.28 -5.32
CA GLY A 11 5.72 12.67 -4.00
C GLY A 11 4.70 13.80 -4.07
N GLY A 12 3.82 13.91 -3.07
CA GLY A 12 2.87 15.01 -2.95
C GLY A 12 1.72 15.03 -3.96
N VAL A 13 1.45 13.94 -4.67
CA VAL A 13 0.35 13.86 -5.66
C VAL A 13 -0.99 13.40 -5.06
N GLY A 14 -1.09 13.32 -3.74
CA GLY A 14 -2.34 12.95 -3.06
C GLY A 14 -2.61 11.44 -2.96
N LYS A 15 -1.60 10.57 -3.05
CA LYS A 15 -1.76 9.11 -2.84
C LYS A 15 -2.41 8.80 -1.51
N THR A 16 -1.79 9.25 -0.42
CA THR A 16 -2.24 9.05 0.96
C THR A 16 -3.65 9.58 1.19
N THR A 17 -3.92 10.81 0.72
CA THR A 17 -5.26 11.41 0.82
C THR A 17 -6.30 10.59 0.04
N THR A 18 -5.95 10.12 -1.15
CA THR A 18 -6.85 9.28 -1.96
C THR A 18 -7.10 7.93 -1.28
N ALA A 19 -6.06 7.29 -0.71
CA ALA A 19 -6.19 6.03 0.02
C ALA A 19 -7.13 6.18 1.22
N ALA A 20 -6.89 7.18 2.08
CA ALA A 20 -7.72 7.45 3.26
C ALA A 20 -9.16 7.76 2.87
N SER A 21 -9.37 8.68 1.92
CA SER A 21 -10.71 9.10 1.49
C SER A 21 -11.51 7.96 0.86
N LEU A 22 -10.88 7.17 -0.03
CA LEU A 22 -11.51 6.01 -0.66
C LEU A 22 -11.86 4.95 0.39
N GLY A 23 -10.92 4.65 1.30
CA GLY A 23 -11.14 3.67 2.36
C GLY A 23 -12.29 4.06 3.29
N ILE A 24 -12.32 5.31 3.76
CA ILE A 24 -13.40 5.82 4.61
C ILE A 24 -14.74 5.83 3.84
N GLY A 25 -14.71 6.23 2.55
CA GLY A 25 -15.89 6.22 1.70
C GLY A 25 -16.50 4.82 1.54
N LEU A 26 -15.66 3.81 1.29
CA LEU A 26 -16.08 2.40 1.21
C LEU A 26 -16.62 1.89 2.55
N SER A 27 -15.96 2.25 3.66
CA SER A 27 -16.42 1.86 5.00
C SER A 27 -17.80 2.44 5.31
N ARG A 28 -18.07 3.70 4.93
CA ARG A 28 -19.40 4.33 5.06
C ARG A 28 -20.48 3.63 4.23
N GLN A 29 -20.10 2.90 3.19
CA GLN A 29 -20.99 2.05 2.39
C GLN A 29 -21.12 0.63 2.98
N GLY A 30 -20.65 0.40 4.19
CA GLY A 30 -20.74 -0.90 4.89
C GLY A 30 -19.70 -1.93 4.46
N LYS A 31 -18.66 -1.53 3.72
CA LYS A 31 -17.57 -2.44 3.33
C LYS A 31 -16.54 -2.54 4.46
N LYS A 32 -15.99 -3.74 4.64
CA LYS A 32 -14.86 -4.00 5.53
C LYS A 32 -13.57 -3.64 4.81
N VAL A 33 -12.87 -2.60 5.26
CA VAL A 33 -11.71 -2.04 4.56
C VAL A 33 -10.46 -2.11 5.44
N LEU A 34 -9.38 -2.65 4.86
CA LEU A 34 -8.04 -2.61 5.42
C LEU A 34 -7.20 -1.60 4.63
N LEU A 35 -6.71 -0.58 5.31
CA LEU A 35 -5.70 0.34 4.78
C LEU A 35 -4.32 -0.18 5.15
N ILE A 36 -3.36 -0.05 4.25
CA ILE A 36 -1.98 -0.49 4.45
C ILE A 36 -1.08 0.69 4.12
N ASP A 37 -0.40 1.19 5.14
CA ASP A 37 0.64 2.20 4.94
C ASP A 37 1.92 1.49 4.50
N ALA A 38 2.33 1.69 3.25
CA ALA A 38 3.54 1.11 2.67
C ALA A 38 4.60 2.19 2.37
N ASP A 39 4.58 3.27 3.15
CA ASP A 39 5.57 4.33 3.14
C ASP A 39 6.25 4.43 4.51
N ALA A 40 7.59 4.35 4.56
CA ALA A 40 8.36 4.49 5.79
C ALA A 40 8.18 5.84 6.50
N GLN A 41 7.64 6.85 5.79
CA GLN A 41 7.29 8.14 6.41
C GLN A 41 6.02 8.06 7.28
N GLY A 42 5.24 6.99 7.20
CA GLY A 42 4.06 6.79 8.03
C GLY A 42 2.95 7.83 7.82
N ASN A 43 2.86 8.43 6.63
CA ASN A 43 1.95 9.55 6.38
C ASN A 43 0.47 9.13 6.50
N LEU A 44 0.09 7.95 6.03
CA LEU A 44 -1.26 7.43 6.18
C LEU A 44 -1.57 7.13 7.66
N THR A 45 -0.60 6.58 8.37
CA THR A 45 -0.66 6.30 9.81
C THR A 45 -0.92 7.58 10.60
N GLN A 46 -0.15 8.64 10.33
CA GLN A 46 -0.33 9.95 10.98
C GLN A 46 -1.69 10.59 10.63
N MET A 47 -2.08 10.54 9.35
CA MET A 47 -3.35 11.10 8.87
C MET A 47 -4.56 10.47 9.55
N LEU A 48 -4.48 9.19 9.92
CA LEU A 48 -5.54 8.46 10.61
C LEU A 48 -5.45 8.55 12.14
N GLY A 49 -4.65 9.46 12.69
CA GLY A 49 -4.68 9.82 14.11
C GLY A 49 -3.61 9.15 14.97
N TRP A 50 -2.58 8.55 14.40
CA TRP A 50 -1.40 8.05 15.11
C TRP A 50 -0.20 8.94 14.80
N PRO A 51 0.01 10.04 15.57
CA PRO A 51 0.98 11.10 15.21
C PRO A 51 2.44 10.68 15.38
N GLN A 52 2.71 9.60 16.09
CA GLN A 52 4.05 9.09 16.38
C GLN A 52 4.20 7.66 15.84
N PRO A 53 4.30 7.47 14.50
CA PRO A 53 4.35 6.13 13.91
C PRO A 53 5.53 5.30 14.41
N ASP A 54 6.67 5.93 14.72
CA ASP A 54 7.88 5.24 15.16
C ASP A 54 7.77 4.63 16.58
N GLU A 55 6.74 5.00 17.33
CA GLU A 55 6.42 4.37 18.63
C GLU A 55 5.48 3.15 18.48
N LEU A 56 4.96 2.91 17.27
CA LEU A 56 4.04 1.79 17.02
C LEU A 56 4.79 0.48 16.80
N SER A 57 4.28 -0.57 17.39
CA SER A 57 4.70 -1.96 17.17
C SER A 57 3.55 -2.91 17.54
N PRO A 58 3.25 -3.94 16.74
CA PRO A 58 3.86 -4.28 15.44
C PRO A 58 3.35 -3.38 14.29
N THR A 59 4.19 -3.24 13.26
CA THR A 59 3.92 -2.46 12.03
C THR A 59 4.01 -3.36 10.79
N LEU A 60 3.83 -2.79 9.59
CA LEU A 60 3.96 -3.54 8.34
C LEU A 60 5.34 -4.21 8.22
N SER A 61 6.43 -3.53 8.67
CA SER A 61 7.77 -4.13 8.66
C SER A 61 7.81 -5.41 9.50
N THR A 62 7.31 -5.36 10.72
CA THR A 62 7.24 -6.51 11.64
C THR A 62 6.47 -7.69 11.02
N LEU A 63 5.32 -7.39 10.40
CA LEU A 63 4.47 -8.43 9.79
C LEU A 63 5.15 -9.06 8.56
N MET A 64 5.79 -8.27 7.72
CA MET A 64 6.54 -8.77 6.56
C MET A 64 7.79 -9.56 6.98
N GLU A 65 8.50 -9.13 8.02
CA GLU A 65 9.63 -9.87 8.60
C GLU A 65 9.20 -11.24 9.13
N LYS A 66 8.05 -11.32 9.79
CA LYS A 66 7.49 -12.61 10.22
C LYS A 66 7.20 -13.55 9.06
N ILE A 67 6.65 -13.02 7.95
CA ILE A 67 6.44 -13.81 6.72
C ILE A 67 7.78 -14.33 6.18
N ILE A 68 8.81 -13.48 6.11
CA ILE A 68 10.15 -13.85 5.63
C ILE A 68 10.77 -14.96 6.52
N ALA A 69 10.56 -14.85 7.82
CA ALA A 69 11.07 -15.79 8.82
C ALA A 69 10.15 -17.02 9.03
N GLU A 70 9.08 -17.17 8.25
CA GLU A 70 8.07 -18.23 8.38
C GLU A 70 7.48 -18.33 9.79
N GLN A 71 7.37 -17.19 10.48
CA GLN A 71 6.81 -17.11 11.83
C GLN A 71 5.29 -16.90 11.78
N PRO A 72 4.54 -17.44 12.74
CA PRO A 72 3.11 -17.25 12.81
C PRO A 72 2.75 -15.78 13.12
N ILE A 73 1.68 -15.29 12.49
CA ILE A 73 1.07 -13.99 12.77
C ILE A 73 -0.25 -14.25 13.49
N ALA A 74 -0.41 -13.66 14.67
CA ALA A 74 -1.65 -13.81 15.43
C ALA A 74 -2.83 -13.09 14.73
N PRO A 75 -4.07 -13.58 14.88
CA PRO A 75 -5.23 -12.91 14.32
C PRO A 75 -5.37 -11.46 14.81
N GLY A 76 -5.29 -10.49 13.88
CA GLY A 76 -5.38 -9.05 14.20
C GLY A 76 -4.07 -8.40 14.63
N GLU A 77 -2.98 -9.13 14.69
CA GLU A 77 -1.67 -8.56 15.00
C GLU A 77 -1.30 -7.43 14.01
N GLY A 78 -0.87 -6.29 14.53
CA GLY A 78 -0.47 -5.13 13.75
C GLY A 78 -1.62 -4.40 13.05
N ILE A 79 -2.87 -4.69 13.40
CA ILE A 79 -4.04 -4.03 12.83
C ILE A 79 -4.64 -3.06 13.85
N LEU A 80 -4.64 -1.77 13.50
CA LEU A 80 -5.26 -0.70 14.26
C LEU A 80 -6.69 -0.44 13.79
N HIS A 81 -7.56 -0.07 14.70
CA HIS A 81 -8.99 0.19 14.42
C HIS A 81 -9.26 1.69 14.50
N HIS A 82 -9.71 2.29 13.39
CA HIS A 82 -10.04 3.71 13.33
C HIS A 82 -11.55 3.95 13.55
N PRO A 83 -11.96 5.04 14.22
CA PRO A 83 -13.38 5.32 14.48
C PRO A 83 -14.28 5.43 13.25
N SER A 84 -13.74 5.71 12.07
CA SER A 84 -14.48 5.71 10.80
C SER A 84 -14.88 4.31 10.31
N GLY A 85 -14.45 3.25 11.01
CA GLY A 85 -14.71 1.86 10.64
C GLY A 85 -13.67 1.23 9.71
N VAL A 86 -12.66 1.97 9.25
CA VAL A 86 -11.52 1.38 8.55
C VAL A 86 -10.52 0.78 9.55
N HIS A 87 -9.81 -0.25 9.13
CA HIS A 87 -8.68 -0.80 9.86
C HIS A 87 -7.38 -0.40 9.15
N LEU A 88 -6.28 -0.29 9.89
CA LEU A 88 -4.98 0.15 9.39
C LEU A 88 -3.87 -0.81 9.80
N VAL A 89 -3.06 -1.22 8.86
CA VAL A 89 -1.70 -1.72 9.12
C VAL A 89 -0.76 -0.53 9.03
N PRO A 90 -0.17 -0.08 10.16
CA PRO A 90 0.67 1.12 10.18
C PRO A 90 2.07 0.84 9.62
N ALA A 91 2.74 1.90 9.19
CA ALA A 91 4.16 1.91 8.88
C ALA A 91 4.93 2.83 9.82
N ASN A 92 6.22 2.58 9.90
CA ASN A 92 7.20 3.43 10.56
C ASN A 92 8.54 3.40 9.81
N ILE A 93 9.56 4.06 10.34
CA ILE A 93 10.88 4.16 9.70
C ILE A 93 11.57 2.80 9.48
N GLU A 94 11.22 1.76 10.25
CA GLU A 94 11.77 0.41 10.11
C GLU A 94 11.49 -0.19 8.72
N LEU A 95 10.43 0.27 8.06
CA LEU A 95 10.09 -0.17 6.70
C LEU A 95 11.19 0.15 5.69
N SER A 96 12.01 1.18 5.92
CA SER A 96 13.19 1.49 5.10
C SER A 96 14.27 0.42 5.23
N ALA A 97 14.49 -0.12 6.44
CA ALA A 97 15.44 -1.22 6.66
C ALA A 97 14.94 -2.52 6.02
N LEU A 98 13.65 -2.78 6.11
CA LEU A 98 13.03 -3.93 5.45
C LEU A 98 13.22 -3.87 3.92
N GLU A 99 13.13 -2.71 3.28
CA GLU A 99 13.33 -2.57 1.84
C GLU A 99 14.72 -3.06 1.42
N VAL A 100 15.75 -2.79 2.23
CA VAL A 100 17.11 -3.30 2.02
C VAL A 100 17.18 -4.82 2.24
N THR A 101 16.54 -5.33 3.27
CA THR A 101 16.47 -6.77 3.58
C THR A 101 15.82 -7.56 2.45
N LEU A 102 14.74 -7.04 1.88
CA LEU A 102 14.02 -7.67 0.78
C LEU A 102 14.91 -7.94 -0.44
N VAL A 103 15.94 -7.12 -0.70
CA VAL A 103 16.84 -7.32 -1.86
C VAL A 103 17.49 -8.70 -1.87
N ASN A 104 17.78 -9.25 -0.69
CA ASN A 104 18.44 -10.54 -0.53
C ASN A 104 17.49 -11.67 -0.10
N THR A 105 16.19 -11.40 -0.03
CA THR A 105 15.19 -12.37 0.41
C THR A 105 14.70 -13.23 -0.76
N MET A 106 14.52 -14.52 -0.52
CA MET A 106 13.90 -15.42 -1.50
C MET A 106 12.43 -15.07 -1.67
N SER A 107 11.91 -15.13 -2.92
CA SER A 107 10.52 -14.75 -3.26
C SER A 107 10.11 -13.36 -2.78
N ARG A 108 11.07 -12.46 -2.71
CA ARG A 108 10.99 -11.10 -2.15
C ARG A 108 9.85 -10.25 -2.69
N GLU A 109 9.38 -10.51 -3.90
CA GLU A 109 8.30 -9.75 -4.53
C GLU A 109 6.91 -10.15 -4.02
N THR A 110 6.80 -11.26 -3.28
CA THR A 110 5.52 -11.86 -2.88
C THR A 110 5.22 -11.77 -1.38
N VAL A 111 6.10 -11.19 -0.59
CA VAL A 111 5.99 -11.16 0.88
C VAL A 111 4.70 -10.48 1.34
N LEU A 112 4.38 -9.30 0.77
CA LEU A 112 3.14 -8.60 1.10
C LEU A 112 1.89 -9.39 0.65
N ARG A 113 1.93 -10.05 -0.50
CA ARG A 113 0.84 -10.91 -0.97
C ARG A 113 0.60 -12.07 -0.01
N GLN A 114 1.67 -12.68 0.51
CA GLN A 114 1.56 -13.75 1.51
C GLN A 114 0.90 -13.23 2.80
N TYR A 115 1.33 -12.06 3.30
CA TYR A 115 0.67 -11.45 4.46
C TYR A 115 -0.81 -11.19 4.19
N LEU A 116 -1.16 -10.55 3.06
CA LEU A 116 -2.55 -10.24 2.75
C LEU A 116 -3.44 -11.48 2.62
N SER A 117 -2.87 -12.62 2.20
CA SER A 117 -3.62 -13.89 2.15
C SER A 117 -4.08 -14.36 3.54
N THR A 118 -3.35 -14.00 4.61
CA THR A 118 -3.69 -14.39 5.99
C THR A 118 -4.90 -13.63 6.54
N VAL A 119 -5.26 -12.50 5.93
CA VAL A 119 -6.35 -11.62 6.38
C VAL A 119 -7.48 -11.50 5.36
N ALA A 120 -7.36 -12.15 4.20
CA ALA A 120 -8.24 -11.97 3.04
C ALA A 120 -9.72 -12.22 3.33
N ASP A 121 -10.05 -13.16 4.21
CA ASP A 121 -11.44 -13.54 4.56
C ASP A 121 -12.12 -12.50 5.47
N ARG A 122 -11.37 -11.56 6.01
CA ARG A 122 -11.85 -10.59 7.00
C ARG A 122 -12.29 -9.27 6.37
N TYR A 123 -11.86 -8.98 5.15
CA TYR A 123 -12.05 -7.70 4.47
C TYR A 123 -12.64 -7.86 3.08
N ASP A 124 -13.41 -6.85 2.66
CA ASP A 124 -13.91 -6.73 1.29
C ASP A 124 -12.84 -6.07 0.40
N TYR A 125 -12.13 -5.07 0.97
CA TYR A 125 -11.09 -4.30 0.27
C TYR A 125 -9.83 -4.17 1.11
N ALA A 126 -8.67 -4.19 0.43
CA ALA A 126 -7.39 -3.72 0.95
C ALA A 126 -6.88 -2.59 0.05
N LEU A 127 -6.51 -1.44 0.62
CA LEU A 127 -5.94 -0.31 -0.10
C LEU A 127 -4.51 -0.12 0.38
N ILE A 128 -3.55 -0.16 -0.54
CA ILE A 128 -2.12 -0.03 -0.23
C ILE A 128 -1.65 1.37 -0.66
N ASP A 129 -1.30 2.21 0.31
CA ASP A 129 -0.66 3.51 0.05
C ASP A 129 0.84 3.32 -0.19
N CYS A 130 1.25 3.38 -1.45
CA CYS A 130 2.62 3.12 -1.84
C CYS A 130 3.52 4.36 -1.64
N MET A 131 4.77 4.13 -1.21
CA MET A 131 5.80 5.17 -1.17
C MET A 131 6.07 5.75 -2.57
N PRO A 132 6.62 6.98 -2.68
CA PRO A 132 6.93 7.62 -3.96
C PRO A 132 8.22 7.07 -4.58
N SER A 133 8.29 5.77 -4.81
CA SER A 133 9.42 5.08 -5.44
C SER A 133 8.94 3.88 -6.25
N LEU A 134 9.83 3.28 -7.02
CA LEU A 134 9.61 2.01 -7.71
C LEU A 134 10.50 0.90 -7.12
N GLY A 135 10.80 0.99 -5.81
CA GLY A 135 11.58 0.01 -5.07
C GLY A 135 10.84 -1.28 -4.76
N MET A 136 11.44 -2.13 -3.92
CA MET A 136 10.92 -3.47 -3.61
C MET A 136 9.56 -3.44 -2.91
N LEU A 137 9.29 -2.43 -2.08
CA LEU A 137 7.97 -2.29 -1.43
C LEU A 137 6.87 -1.99 -2.43
N THR A 138 7.12 -1.10 -3.41
CA THR A 138 6.16 -0.83 -4.49
C THR A 138 5.95 -2.06 -5.37
N ILE A 139 7.01 -2.82 -5.68
CA ILE A 139 6.90 -4.10 -6.42
C ILE A 139 6.05 -5.10 -5.62
N ASN A 140 6.24 -5.19 -4.30
CA ASN A 140 5.41 -6.02 -3.42
C ASN A 140 3.94 -5.61 -3.47
N ALA A 141 3.66 -4.30 -3.39
CA ALA A 141 2.30 -3.78 -3.47
C ALA A 141 1.63 -4.13 -4.81
N LEU A 142 2.32 -3.91 -5.93
CA LEU A 142 1.83 -4.24 -7.28
C LEU A 142 1.66 -5.77 -7.48
N THR A 143 2.54 -6.57 -6.88
CA THR A 143 2.45 -8.04 -6.94
C THR A 143 1.27 -8.57 -6.13
N ALA A 144 0.91 -7.89 -5.05
CA ALA A 144 -0.21 -8.26 -4.19
C ALA A 144 -1.56 -7.72 -4.68
N ALA A 145 -1.57 -6.66 -5.49
CA ALA A 145 -2.78 -5.96 -5.90
C ALA A 145 -3.52 -6.66 -7.05
N ASP A 146 -4.86 -6.54 -7.05
CA ASP A 146 -5.70 -6.86 -8.19
C ASP A 146 -5.69 -5.71 -9.20
N SER A 147 -5.61 -4.46 -8.69
CA SER A 147 -5.60 -3.27 -9.54
C SER A 147 -4.80 -2.12 -8.95
N VAL A 148 -4.48 -1.14 -9.81
CA VAL A 148 -3.75 0.07 -9.46
C VAL A 148 -4.59 1.30 -9.79
N ILE A 149 -4.68 2.23 -8.84
CA ILE A 149 -5.13 3.60 -9.05
C ILE A 149 -3.90 4.50 -9.04
N ILE A 150 -3.82 5.43 -10.01
CA ILE A 150 -2.69 6.33 -10.19
C ILE A 150 -3.14 7.76 -9.92
N PRO A 151 -2.95 8.31 -8.69
CA PRO A 151 -3.19 9.71 -8.42
C PRO A 151 -2.16 10.59 -9.13
N VAL A 152 -2.63 11.61 -9.86
CA VAL A 152 -1.80 12.53 -10.64
C VAL A 152 -2.26 13.96 -10.39
N GLN A 153 -1.33 14.87 -10.13
CA GLN A 153 -1.62 16.29 -9.98
C GLN A 153 -1.96 16.91 -11.36
N ALA A 154 -3.12 17.56 -11.46
CA ALA A 154 -3.66 18.06 -12.73
C ALA A 154 -2.72 19.06 -13.45
N GLN A 155 -2.03 19.92 -12.71
CA GLN A 155 -1.15 20.96 -13.26
C GLN A 155 0.22 20.44 -13.73
N TYR A 156 0.57 19.21 -13.40
CA TYR A 156 1.88 18.65 -13.70
C TYR A 156 1.76 17.18 -14.11
N LEU A 157 1.53 16.95 -15.37
CA LEU A 157 1.64 15.62 -15.98
C LEU A 157 3.11 15.38 -16.36
N PRO A 158 3.98 14.86 -15.45
CA PRO A 158 5.34 14.51 -15.83
C PRO A 158 5.28 13.22 -16.63
N ALA A 159 5.25 13.35 -17.96
CA ALA A 159 5.16 12.21 -18.87
C ALA A 159 6.18 11.11 -18.57
N LYS A 160 7.41 11.48 -18.18
CA LYS A 160 8.48 10.50 -17.87
C LYS A 160 8.18 9.65 -16.62
N GLY A 161 7.72 10.25 -15.52
CA GLY A 161 7.44 9.50 -14.28
C GLY A 161 6.27 8.55 -14.44
N LEU A 162 5.20 9.00 -15.11
CA LEU A 162 4.04 8.16 -15.41
C LEU A 162 4.42 7.01 -16.35
N GLU A 163 5.19 7.29 -17.40
CA GLU A 163 5.68 6.26 -18.33
C GLU A 163 6.51 5.19 -17.60
N GLN A 164 7.40 5.60 -16.71
CA GLN A 164 8.22 4.67 -15.93
C GLN A 164 7.37 3.80 -15.00
N LEU A 165 6.36 4.37 -14.34
CA LEU A 165 5.41 3.61 -13.53
C LEU A 165 4.64 2.60 -14.39
N LEU A 166 4.10 3.01 -15.53
CA LEU A 166 3.36 2.13 -16.44
C LEU A 166 4.25 0.99 -16.98
N ARG A 167 5.51 1.26 -17.28
CA ARG A 167 6.49 0.22 -17.64
C ARG A 167 6.71 -0.77 -16.50
N THR A 168 6.81 -0.28 -15.26
CA THR A 168 6.96 -1.14 -14.08
C THR A 168 5.71 -1.99 -13.86
N ILE A 169 4.51 -1.41 -13.94
CA ILE A 169 3.24 -2.15 -13.86
C ILE A 169 3.18 -3.25 -14.93
N THR A 170 3.52 -2.91 -16.18
CA THR A 170 3.53 -3.88 -17.28
C THR A 170 4.52 -5.03 -17.02
N ARG A 171 5.69 -4.74 -16.45
CA ARG A 171 6.70 -5.74 -16.10
C ARG A 171 6.20 -6.65 -14.98
N VAL A 172 5.63 -6.08 -13.92
CA VAL A 172 5.02 -6.83 -12.81
C VAL A 172 3.89 -7.70 -13.32
N LYS A 173 2.98 -7.15 -14.14
CA LYS A 173 1.88 -7.90 -14.74
C LYS A 173 2.39 -9.12 -15.53
N ARG A 174 3.43 -8.95 -16.31
CA ARG A 174 3.97 -10.05 -17.17
C ARG A 174 4.69 -11.12 -16.37
N GLN A 175 5.42 -10.76 -15.29
CA GLN A 175 6.37 -11.66 -14.63
C GLN A 175 5.87 -12.19 -13.28
N LEU A 176 5.06 -11.40 -12.55
CA LEU A 176 4.74 -11.66 -11.15
C LEU A 176 3.24 -11.75 -10.88
N ASN A 177 2.43 -10.95 -11.56
CA ASN A 177 1.00 -10.83 -11.30
C ASN A 177 0.19 -10.61 -12.58
N PRO A 178 -0.12 -11.67 -13.34
CA PRO A 178 -0.85 -11.56 -14.61
C PRO A 178 -2.24 -10.94 -14.52
N LYS A 179 -2.83 -10.91 -13.32
CA LYS A 179 -4.18 -10.36 -13.07
C LYS A 179 -4.17 -8.86 -12.81
N LEU A 180 -2.98 -8.25 -12.60
CA LEU A 180 -2.88 -6.83 -12.28
C LEU A 180 -3.48 -5.97 -13.40
N GLU A 181 -4.37 -5.06 -13.03
CA GLU A 181 -5.00 -4.12 -13.96
C GLU A 181 -4.80 -2.67 -13.49
N VAL A 182 -4.90 -1.72 -14.41
CA VAL A 182 -4.94 -0.29 -14.07
C VAL A 182 -6.40 0.14 -14.08
N ASP A 183 -6.97 0.43 -12.89
CA ASP A 183 -8.35 0.90 -12.77
C ASP A 183 -8.53 2.32 -13.35
N GLY A 184 -7.48 3.14 -13.28
CA GLY A 184 -7.50 4.48 -13.86
C GLY A 184 -6.53 5.47 -13.22
N ILE A 185 -6.62 6.70 -13.70
CA ILE A 185 -5.90 7.86 -13.18
C ILE A 185 -6.90 8.75 -12.43
N VAL A 186 -6.53 9.16 -11.22
CA VAL A 186 -7.29 10.13 -10.43
C VAL A 186 -6.56 11.47 -10.50
N LEU A 187 -7.22 12.49 -11.08
CA LEU A 187 -6.69 13.84 -11.06
C LEU A 187 -6.90 14.45 -9.68
N THR A 188 -5.81 14.91 -9.09
CA THR A 188 -5.79 15.55 -7.77
C THR A 188 -5.38 17.02 -7.89
N MET A 189 -5.65 17.82 -6.86
CA MET A 189 -5.27 19.24 -6.82
C MET A 189 -5.73 20.00 -8.07
N VAL A 190 -7.00 19.78 -8.46
CA VAL A 190 -7.62 20.49 -9.56
C VAL A 190 -8.11 21.82 -9.02
N ASP A 191 -7.58 22.94 -9.57
CA ASP A 191 -8.13 24.28 -9.31
C ASP A 191 -9.46 24.40 -10.05
N SER A 192 -10.46 24.93 -9.34
CA SER A 192 -11.81 25.21 -9.88
C SER A 192 -11.86 26.58 -10.53
#